data_da4ab101fc73296243732c4d31524380
#
_entry.id   da4ab101fc73296243732c4d31524380
#
_cell.length_a   1.000
_cell.length_b   1.000
_cell.length_c   1.000
_cell.angle_alpha   90.00
_cell.angle_beta   90.00
_cell.angle_gamma   90.00
#
_symmetry.space_group_name_H-M   'P 1'
#
loop_
_entity.id
_entity.type
_entity.pdbx_description
1 polymer ?
#
loop_
_entity_poly.entity_id
_entity_poly.type
_entity_poly.pdbx_seq_one_letter_code
_entity_poly.pdbx_strand_id
1 'polypeptide(L)' 'MSEDSKQIMRSAQCARIILCICEMYGVSIDEATDIYYNSEIADMIEEGVADLHCRSDKYLAEEIWKEHQEKK' A
#
# COMPACT_ATOMS: atom_id res chain seq x y z
N MET A 1 -7.17 -21.07 5.44
CA MET A 1 -6.87 -20.57 5.13
C MET A 1 -6.13 -20.45 4.39
N SER A 2 -5.82 -20.63 4.09
CA SER A 2 -4.97 -20.57 3.45
C SER A 2 -4.86 -19.81 2.38
N GLU A 3 -5.63 -19.58 1.72
CA GLU A 3 -5.50 -18.80 0.71
C GLU A 3 -5.00 -17.60 1.09
N ASP A 4 -5.09 -17.37 2.21
CA ASP A 4 -4.58 -16.22 2.64
C ASP A 4 -3.22 -16.11 2.37
N SER A 5 -2.52 -17.12 2.31
CA SER A 5 -1.13 -16.99 2.20
C SER A 5 -0.76 -16.31 0.97
N LYS A 6 -1.53 -16.36 -0.05
CA LYS A 6 -1.07 -15.76 -1.16
C LYS A 6 -1.19 -14.35 -1.10
N GLN A 7 -1.97 -13.82 -0.30
CA GLN A 7 -1.99 -12.48 -0.26
C GLN A 7 -1.07 -11.97 0.67
N ILE A 8 -0.28 -12.72 1.27
CA ILE A 8 0.69 -12.24 2.07
C ILE A 8 1.51 -11.29 1.37
N MET A 9 1.91 -10.24 1.98
CA MET A 9 2.71 -9.22 1.41
C MET A 9 3.91 -9.77 0.78
N ARG A 10 4.19 -9.36 -0.43
CA ARG A 10 5.34 -9.84 -1.10
C ARG A 10 6.59 -9.26 -0.54
N SER A 11 6.52 -8.15 0.17
CA SER A 11 7.70 -7.57 0.74
C SER A 11 7.36 -6.89 2.03
N ALA A 12 8.36 -6.68 2.86
CA ALA A 12 8.15 -5.97 4.11
C ALA A 12 7.71 -4.54 3.85
N GLN A 13 8.14 -3.97 2.73
CA GLN A 13 7.74 -2.61 2.41
C GLN A 13 6.24 -2.51 2.22
N CYS A 14 5.65 -3.50 1.56
CA CYS A 14 4.21 -3.51 1.35
C CYS A 14 3.49 -3.47 2.69
N ALA A 15 3.91 -4.30 3.63
CA ALA A 15 3.27 -4.34 4.94
C ALA A 15 3.44 -3.02 5.67
N ARG A 16 4.62 -2.42 5.58
CA ARG A 16 4.86 -1.17 6.27
C ARG A 16 4.00 -0.04 5.71
N ILE A 17 3.82 -0.02 4.39
CA ILE A 17 3.02 1.01 3.78
C ILE A 17 1.56 0.86 4.20
N ILE A 18 1.05 -0.36 4.23
CA ILE A 18 -0.32 -0.58 4.64
C ILE A 18 -0.51 -0.13 6.08
N LEU A 19 0.45 -0.45 6.96
CA LEU A 19 0.35 -0.02 8.34
C LEU A 19 0.43 1.49 8.46
N CYS A 20 1.23 2.14 7.62
CA CYS A 20 1.29 3.58 7.62
C CYS A 20 -0.07 4.18 7.26
N ILE A 21 -0.74 3.61 6.28
CA ILE A 21 -2.05 4.11 5.90
C ILE A 21 -3.01 3.98 7.07
N CYS A 22 -2.97 2.83 7.76
CA CYS A 22 -3.84 2.64 8.91
C CYS A 22 -3.59 3.71 9.96
N GLU A 23 -2.33 3.96 10.27
CA GLU A 23 -2.02 4.88 11.34
C GLU A 23 -2.23 6.33 10.96
N MET A 24 -1.90 6.67 9.73
CA MET A 24 -2.00 8.06 9.34
C MET A 24 -3.43 8.51 9.12
N TYR A 25 -4.27 7.61 8.66
CA TYR A 25 -5.63 7.99 8.30
C TYR A 25 -6.70 7.32 9.14
N GLY A 26 -6.29 6.50 10.08
CA GLY A 26 -7.26 5.92 11.01
C GLY A 26 -8.22 4.91 10.40
N VAL A 27 -7.78 4.19 9.38
CA VAL A 27 -8.63 3.17 8.77
C VAL A 27 -8.20 1.81 9.26
N SER A 28 -9.04 0.81 9.07
CA SER A 28 -8.71 -0.53 9.51
C SER A 28 -7.66 -1.13 8.60
N ILE A 29 -7.03 -2.19 9.06
CA ILE A 29 -6.02 -2.85 8.27
C ILE A 29 -6.65 -3.41 7.01
N ASP A 30 -7.88 -3.91 7.09
CA ASP A 30 -8.56 -4.43 5.92
C ASP A 30 -8.78 -3.33 4.91
N GLU A 31 -9.22 -2.18 5.35
CA GLU A 31 -9.46 -1.08 4.44
C GLU A 31 -8.15 -0.58 3.85
N ALA A 32 -7.12 -0.47 4.65
CA ALA A 32 -5.83 -0.03 4.16
C ALA A 32 -5.29 -0.99 3.12
N THR A 33 -5.50 -2.29 3.32
CA THR A 33 -5.05 -3.29 2.38
C THR A 33 -5.78 -3.14 1.05
N ASP A 34 -7.09 -2.91 1.10
CA ASP A 34 -7.85 -2.70 -0.12
C ASP A 34 -7.36 -1.46 -0.85
N ILE A 35 -7.13 -0.39 -0.13
CA ILE A 35 -6.65 0.83 -0.74
C ILE A 35 -5.31 0.58 -1.42
N TYR A 36 -4.43 -0.15 -0.75
CA TYR A 36 -3.13 -0.43 -1.31
C TYR A 36 -3.25 -1.26 -2.60
N TYR A 37 -4.03 -2.33 -2.55
CA TYR A 37 -4.09 -3.23 -3.70
C TYR A 37 -4.90 -2.67 -4.86
N ASN A 38 -5.67 -1.62 -4.63
CA ASN A 38 -6.38 -0.98 -5.72
C ASN A 38 -5.60 0.21 -6.27
N SER A 39 -4.41 0.46 -5.79
CA SER A 39 -3.64 1.61 -6.20
C SER A 39 -2.69 1.26 -7.33
N GLU A 40 -2.62 2.13 -8.32
CA GLU A 40 -1.67 1.94 -9.39
C GLU A 40 -0.27 2.22 -8.89
N ILE A 41 -0.14 3.08 -7.89
CA ILE A 41 1.16 3.35 -7.31
C ILE A 41 1.70 2.08 -6.66
N ALA A 42 0.83 1.31 -6.00
CA ALA A 42 1.25 0.06 -5.39
C ALA A 42 1.74 -0.92 -6.45
N ASP A 43 1.08 -0.95 -7.60
CA ASP A 43 1.53 -1.82 -8.67
C ASP A 43 2.92 -1.42 -9.13
N MET A 44 3.19 -0.14 -9.24
CA MET A 44 4.50 0.32 -9.66
C MET A 44 5.56 -0.04 -8.62
N ILE A 45 5.21 0.04 -7.34
CA ILE A 45 6.15 -0.34 -6.31
C ILE A 45 6.48 -1.82 -6.41
N GLU A 46 5.47 -2.64 -6.62
CA GLU A 46 5.68 -4.08 -6.71
C GLU A 46 6.51 -4.44 -7.93
N GLU A 47 6.41 -3.67 -8.98
CA GLU A 47 7.17 -3.96 -10.18
C GLU A 47 8.56 -3.35 -10.13
N GLY A 48 8.84 -2.56 -9.11
CA GLY A 48 10.17 -1.95 -9.01
C GLY A 48 10.38 -0.82 -9.97
N VAL A 49 9.31 -0.14 -10.35
CA VAL A 49 9.41 0.93 -11.31
C VAL A 49 10.14 2.11 -10.75
N ALA A 50 11.07 2.63 -11.49
CA ALA A 50 11.81 3.82 -11.12
C ALA A 50 12.40 3.65 -9.74
N ASP A 51 12.41 4.67 -8.96
CA ASP A 51 13.00 4.56 -7.64
C ASP A 51 11.91 4.71 -6.59
N LEU A 52 10.69 4.31 -6.89
CA LEU A 52 9.64 4.42 -5.91
C LEU A 52 9.95 3.66 -4.65
N HIS A 53 10.57 2.48 -4.79
CA HIS A 53 10.85 1.70 -3.60
C HIS A 53 11.92 2.32 -2.73
N CYS A 54 12.57 3.39 -3.22
CA CYS A 54 13.54 4.10 -2.41
C CYS A 54 12.90 5.21 -1.61
N ARG A 55 11.62 5.48 -1.82
CA ARG A 55 10.95 6.53 -1.08
C ARG A 55 10.54 6.01 0.29
N SER A 56 10.27 6.91 1.20
CA SER A 56 9.87 6.48 2.53
C SER A 56 8.48 5.85 2.48
N ASP A 57 8.23 4.98 3.43
CA ASP A 57 6.93 4.34 3.52
C ASP A 57 5.83 5.38 3.69
N LYS A 58 6.11 6.40 4.48
CA LYS A 58 5.12 7.42 4.73
C LYS A 58 4.79 8.18 3.45
N TYR A 59 5.83 8.51 2.66
CA TYR A 59 5.60 9.21 1.42
C TYR A 59 4.71 8.37 0.49
N LEU A 60 5.02 7.09 0.36
CA LEU A 60 4.26 6.23 -0.52
C LEU A 60 2.83 6.06 -0.01
N ALA A 61 2.66 5.96 1.29
CA ALA A 61 1.32 5.83 1.86
C ALA A 61 0.50 7.07 1.54
N GLU A 62 1.11 8.24 1.60
CA GLU A 62 0.40 9.46 1.30
C GLU A 62 -0.01 9.52 -0.17
N GLU A 63 0.89 9.09 -1.06
CA GLU A 63 0.57 9.12 -2.48
C GLU A 63 -0.56 8.14 -2.80
N ILE A 64 -0.52 6.97 -2.20
CA ILE A 64 -1.56 5.98 -2.41
C ILE A 64 -2.89 6.50 -1.89
N TRP A 65 -2.88 7.15 -0.74
CA TRP A 65 -4.10 7.70 -0.19
C TRP A 65 -4.68 8.78 -1.08
N LYS A 66 -3.83 9.65 -1.62
CA LYS A 66 -4.29 10.71 -2.50
C LYS A 66 -4.92 10.13 -3.76
N GLU A 67 -4.30 9.10 -4.31
CA GLU A 67 -4.85 8.46 -5.48
C GLU A 67 -6.23 7.88 -5.16
N HIS A 68 -6.36 7.25 -4.01
CA HIS A 68 -7.62 6.65 -3.59
C HIS A 68 -8.70 7.73 -3.48
N GLN A 69 -8.35 8.88 -2.93
CA GLN A 69 -9.32 9.96 -2.81
C GLN A 69 -9.74 10.48 -4.17
N GLU A 70 -8.81 10.56 -5.09
CA GLU A 70 -9.14 11.07 -6.40
C GLU A 70 -10.01 10.12 -7.20
N LYS A 71 -9.92 8.85 -6.91
CA LYS A 71 -10.72 7.88 -7.64
C LYS A 71 -12.12 7.72 -7.11
N LYS A 72 -12.41 8.29 -5.99
CA LYS A 72 -13.72 8.14 -5.40
C LYS A 72 -14.83 8.87 -6.14
#